data_7190d2699ed60846cd5954b2178cfafe
#
_entry.id   7190d2699ed60846cd5954b2178cfafe
#
_cell.length_a   1.000
_cell.length_b   1.000
_cell.length_c   1.000
_cell.angle_alpha   90.00
_cell.angle_beta   90.00
_cell.angle_gamma   90.00
#
_symmetry.space_group_name_H-M   'P 1'
#
loop_
_entity.id
_entity.type
_entity.pdbx_description
1 polymer ?
#
loop_
_entity_poly.entity_id
_entity_poly.type
_entity_poly.pdbx_seq_one_letter_code
_entity_poly.pdbx_strand_id
1 'polypeptide(L)'
;MSQIIQRDFQKTRKETIAVSADKQIRFDVAVDHGSFTPSHWHEAIEIIYVLEGTAVVALFDQTILLEPGQFLLINSGLVHASRCPSGNRTILVQIPDEFLASCLSDISRLWFVIDYNSPDATVQGEIQRLRELLLDMMQLQETSRPGYLFAFNRDLFEFLDLLYRNFLREMPGNYQPKSSRILSRLDAVLDYTHQNYSSQITLRDAAGVAALQPEYFCRFFRENMGTTWLQYLNDYRLSRLYRDLLVTDLSIRELEERHGFSNDKLFHKLFRDRFHTTPLQARKKARQL
;
A
#
# COMPACT_ATOMS: atom_id res chain seq x y z
N MET A 1 7.72 -21.19 16.64
CA MET A 1 8.75 -20.57 15.78
C MET A 1 8.03 -19.81 14.71
N SER A 2 7.84 -18.50 14.90
CA SER A 2 7.19 -17.62 13.92
C SER A 2 8.12 -17.45 12.74
N GLN A 3 7.74 -18.00 11.59
CA GLN A 3 8.40 -17.69 10.33
C GLN A 3 8.17 -16.20 10.04
N ILE A 4 9.22 -15.41 10.13
CA ILE A 4 9.27 -14.07 9.56
C ILE A 4 9.15 -14.27 8.05
N ILE A 5 7.96 -14.03 7.50
CA ILE A 5 7.73 -14.04 6.07
C ILE A 5 8.54 -12.86 5.52
N GLN A 6 9.72 -13.16 4.95
CA GLN A 6 10.44 -12.21 4.10
C GLN A 6 9.52 -11.88 2.93
N ARG A 7 8.92 -10.70 2.98
CA ARG A 7 8.15 -10.16 1.85
C ARG A 7 9.08 -10.04 0.65
N ASP A 8 8.84 -10.86 -0.34
CA ASP A 8 9.55 -10.82 -1.61
C ASP A 8 9.02 -9.61 -2.43
N PHE A 9 9.61 -8.45 -2.20
CA PHE A 9 9.30 -7.21 -2.92
C PHE A 9 10.06 -7.15 -4.27
N GLN A 10 10.10 -8.26 -4.99
CA GLN A 10 10.59 -8.25 -6.37
C GLN A 10 9.45 -7.88 -7.31
N LYS A 11 9.63 -6.78 -8.00
CA LYS A 11 8.82 -6.17 -9.07
C LYS A 11 7.64 -5.33 -8.57
N THR A 12 7.91 -4.04 -8.43
CA THR A 12 6.85 -3.04 -8.34
C THR A 12 6.57 -2.47 -9.73
N ARG A 13 5.65 -3.08 -10.33
CA ARG A 13 4.70 -2.60 -11.34
C ARG A 13 3.54 -1.92 -10.58
N LYS A 14 2.41 -1.42 -11.25
CA LYS A 14 1.08 -1.65 -10.72
C LYS A 14 1.25 -2.74 -9.66
N GLU A 15 1.06 -2.46 -8.37
CA GLU A 15 1.44 -3.46 -7.36
C GLU A 15 0.83 -4.80 -7.76
N THR A 16 1.67 -5.76 -8.16
CA THR A 16 1.18 -7.09 -8.45
C THR A 16 0.87 -7.72 -7.11
N ILE A 17 -0.41 -7.86 -6.82
CA ILE A 17 -0.88 -8.44 -5.58
C ILE A 17 -0.40 -9.88 -5.53
N ALA A 18 0.41 -10.20 -4.55
CA ALA A 18 0.81 -11.58 -4.27
C ALA A 18 -0.38 -12.31 -3.64
N VAL A 19 -1.29 -12.80 -4.47
CA VAL A 19 -2.40 -13.63 -4.01
C VAL A 19 -1.89 -15.00 -3.56
N SER A 20 -2.44 -15.54 -2.48
CA SER A 20 -2.23 -16.93 -2.14
C SER A 20 -3.04 -17.81 -3.11
N ALA A 21 -2.42 -18.88 -3.60
CA ALA A 21 -3.05 -19.76 -4.60
C ALA A 21 -4.36 -20.42 -4.09
N ASP A 22 -4.49 -20.56 -2.78
CA ASP A 22 -5.63 -21.17 -2.11
C ASP A 22 -6.81 -20.22 -1.85
N LYS A 23 -6.58 -18.90 -1.81
CA LYS A 23 -7.59 -17.87 -1.48
C LYS A 23 -7.93 -16.96 -2.65
N GLN A 24 -7.07 -16.86 -3.66
CA GLN A 24 -7.16 -15.93 -4.79
C GLN A 24 -7.20 -14.44 -4.38
N ILE A 25 -6.96 -14.15 -3.12
CA ILE A 25 -6.79 -12.81 -2.54
C ILE A 25 -5.49 -12.76 -1.74
N ARG A 26 -5.03 -11.58 -1.41
CA ARG A 26 -4.00 -11.39 -0.40
C ARG A 26 -4.64 -11.09 0.94
N PHE A 27 -4.27 -11.86 1.97
CA PHE A 27 -4.67 -11.63 3.35
C PHE A 27 -3.44 -11.84 4.24
N ASP A 28 -2.87 -10.76 4.74
CA ASP A 28 -1.66 -10.77 5.55
C ASP A 28 -1.90 -10.12 6.91
N VAL A 29 -1.37 -10.75 7.97
CA VAL A 29 -1.17 -10.08 9.27
C VAL A 29 0.28 -9.66 9.33
N ALA A 30 0.52 -8.35 9.33
CA ALA A 30 1.85 -7.78 9.23
C ALA A 30 2.23 -7.00 10.48
N VAL A 31 3.47 -7.18 10.92
CA VAL A 31 4.12 -6.32 11.92
C VAL A 31 5.07 -5.40 11.17
N ASP A 32 4.96 -4.10 11.43
CA ASP A 32 5.81 -3.08 10.84
C ASP A 32 6.52 -2.29 11.94
N HIS A 33 7.79 -2.01 11.76
CA HIS A 33 8.66 -1.33 12.74
C HIS A 33 8.98 0.12 12.35
N GLY A 34 8.11 0.76 11.59
CA GLY A 34 8.26 2.16 11.23
C GLY A 34 8.58 2.41 9.75
N SER A 35 8.21 1.47 8.87
CA SER A 35 8.40 1.62 7.42
C SER A 35 7.33 2.50 6.76
N PHE A 36 7.46 2.69 5.47
CA PHE A 36 6.45 3.32 4.65
C PHE A 36 6.44 2.72 3.24
N THR A 37 5.27 2.80 2.61
CA THR A 37 5.08 2.45 1.20
C THR A 37 4.88 3.75 0.42
N PRO A 38 5.75 4.07 -0.55
CA PRO A 38 5.59 5.22 -1.44
C PRO A 38 4.27 5.18 -2.22
N SER A 39 3.87 6.31 -2.79
CA SER A 39 2.66 6.40 -3.61
C SER A 39 2.63 5.32 -4.69
N HIS A 40 1.57 4.52 -4.68
CA HIS A 40 1.33 3.42 -5.62
C HIS A 40 -0.15 3.25 -5.87
N TRP A 41 -0.51 2.38 -6.77
CA TRP A 41 -1.88 1.97 -7.06
C TRP A 41 -1.90 0.50 -7.52
N HIS A 42 -3.05 -0.12 -7.45
CA HIS A 42 -3.29 -1.50 -7.90
C HIS A 42 -4.74 -1.69 -8.33
N GLU A 43 -5.01 -2.70 -9.16
CA GLU A 43 -6.35 -3.12 -9.53
C GLU A 43 -6.87 -4.12 -8.48
N ALA A 44 -7.17 -3.59 -7.31
CA ALA A 44 -7.77 -4.31 -6.21
C ALA A 44 -8.41 -3.35 -5.22
N ILE A 45 -9.42 -3.82 -4.51
CA ILE A 45 -9.86 -3.20 -3.27
C ILE A 45 -8.82 -3.56 -2.19
N GLU A 46 -8.37 -2.55 -1.43
CA GLU A 46 -7.49 -2.77 -0.29
C GLU A 46 -8.18 -2.41 1.02
N ILE A 47 -8.00 -3.23 2.03
CA ILE A 47 -8.43 -2.96 3.39
C ILE A 47 -7.21 -2.99 4.31
N ILE A 48 -7.01 -1.92 5.08
CA ILE A 48 -6.00 -1.83 6.13
C ILE A 48 -6.74 -1.75 7.45
N TYR A 49 -6.64 -2.77 8.30
CA TYR A 49 -7.18 -2.79 9.65
C TYR A 49 -6.04 -2.73 10.67
N VAL A 50 -6.09 -1.79 11.61
CA VAL A 50 -5.06 -1.63 12.64
C VAL A 50 -5.44 -2.47 13.87
N LEU A 51 -4.58 -3.43 14.21
CA LEU A 51 -4.70 -4.24 15.43
C LEU A 51 -3.99 -3.55 16.61
N GLU A 52 -2.78 -3.06 16.38
CA GLU A 52 -1.93 -2.41 17.38
C GLU A 52 -1.14 -1.26 16.74
N GLY A 53 -0.81 -0.23 17.53
CA GLY A 53 -0.09 0.94 17.04
C GLY A 53 -0.94 1.83 16.14
N THR A 54 -0.36 2.45 15.13
CA THR A 54 -1.06 3.35 14.21
C THR A 54 -0.61 3.18 12.78
N ALA A 55 -1.49 3.48 11.83
CA ALA A 55 -1.16 3.59 10.42
C ALA A 55 -1.62 4.94 9.86
N VAL A 56 -0.81 5.55 9.02
CA VAL A 56 -1.18 6.78 8.32
C VAL A 56 -1.27 6.47 6.84
N VAL A 57 -2.43 6.71 6.25
CA VAL A 57 -2.68 6.51 4.83
C VAL A 57 -2.92 7.86 4.17
N ALA A 58 -2.11 8.19 3.18
CA ALA A 58 -2.30 9.36 2.33
C ALA A 58 -3.03 8.93 1.05
N LEU A 59 -4.21 9.47 0.84
CA LEU A 59 -4.94 9.48 -0.41
C LEU A 59 -4.65 10.81 -1.11
N PHE A 60 -5.06 10.96 -2.38
CA PHE A 60 -4.69 12.09 -3.22
C PHE A 60 -4.83 13.48 -2.53
N ASP A 61 -5.89 13.70 -1.78
CA ASP A 61 -6.27 15.00 -1.20
C ASP A 61 -6.36 14.98 0.34
N GLN A 62 -6.20 13.83 0.96
CA GLN A 62 -6.36 13.69 2.40
C GLN A 62 -5.37 12.70 3.01
N THR A 63 -5.10 12.92 4.29
CA THR A 63 -4.29 12.01 5.10
C THR A 63 -5.13 11.50 6.27
N ILE A 64 -5.22 10.20 6.40
CA ILE A 64 -6.03 9.51 7.38
C ILE A 64 -5.11 8.83 8.39
N LEU A 65 -5.31 9.12 9.66
CA LEU A 65 -4.70 8.38 10.77
C LEU A 65 -5.66 7.26 11.18
N LEU A 66 -5.17 6.05 11.20
CA LEU A 66 -5.89 4.88 11.71
C LEU A 66 -5.33 4.48 13.07
N GLU A 67 -6.22 4.30 14.02
CA GLU A 67 -5.96 3.83 15.38
C GLU A 67 -6.40 2.36 15.55
N PRO A 68 -6.01 1.69 16.65
CA PRO A 68 -6.42 0.30 16.89
C PRO A 68 -7.94 0.13 16.83
N GLY A 69 -8.39 -0.92 16.15
CA GLY A 69 -9.81 -1.21 15.91
C GLY A 69 -10.43 -0.45 14.73
N GLN A 70 -9.68 0.43 14.07
CA GLN A 70 -10.14 1.13 12.87
C GLN A 70 -9.62 0.44 11.60
N PHE A 71 -10.41 0.52 10.54
CA PHE A 71 -9.99 0.09 9.21
C PHE A 71 -10.32 1.14 8.16
N LEU A 72 -9.60 1.09 7.06
CA LEU A 72 -9.83 1.90 5.86
C LEU A 72 -9.99 0.99 4.66
N LEU A 73 -11.02 1.23 3.87
CA LEU A 73 -11.20 0.64 2.55
C LEU A 73 -10.68 1.63 1.51
N ILE A 74 -9.82 1.15 0.62
CA ILE A 74 -9.27 1.87 -0.52
C ILE A 74 -9.81 1.21 -1.79
N ASN A 75 -10.56 1.97 -2.60
CA ASN A 75 -11.12 1.47 -3.85
C ASN A 75 -10.02 1.16 -4.88
N SER A 76 -10.30 0.22 -5.77
CA SER A 76 -9.41 -0.14 -6.88
C SER A 76 -9.00 1.08 -7.70
N GLY A 77 -7.74 1.13 -8.13
CA GLY A 77 -7.17 2.20 -8.95
C GLY A 77 -6.86 3.51 -8.22
N LEU A 78 -7.17 3.64 -6.93
CA LEU A 78 -6.80 4.83 -6.15
C LEU A 78 -5.31 4.86 -5.83
N VAL A 79 -4.67 5.98 -6.14
CA VAL A 79 -3.29 6.24 -5.73
C VAL A 79 -3.25 6.55 -4.25
N HIS A 80 -2.44 5.80 -3.52
CA HIS A 80 -2.27 5.95 -2.08
C HIS A 80 -0.84 5.66 -1.64
N ALA A 81 -0.50 6.15 -0.45
CA ALA A 81 0.74 5.84 0.24
C ALA A 81 0.43 5.50 1.69
N SER A 82 1.21 4.62 2.30
CA SER A 82 1.03 4.29 3.71
C SER A 82 2.32 4.42 4.49
N ARG A 83 2.22 4.74 5.78
CA ARG A 83 3.36 4.75 6.69
C ARG A 83 2.96 4.27 8.08
N CYS A 84 3.92 3.66 8.74
CA CYS A 84 3.84 3.25 10.13
C CYS A 84 4.77 4.17 10.96
N PRO A 85 4.26 5.16 11.74
CA PRO A 85 5.14 6.12 12.41
C PRO A 85 6.01 5.53 13.53
N SER A 86 5.50 4.54 14.27
CA SER A 86 6.13 4.06 15.51
C SER A 86 6.12 2.55 15.71
N GLY A 87 5.69 1.82 14.70
CA GLY A 87 5.42 0.38 14.77
C GLY A 87 3.92 0.11 14.87
N ASN A 88 3.48 -0.94 14.17
CA ASN A 88 2.09 -1.39 14.22
C ASN A 88 1.97 -2.88 13.90
N ARG A 89 0.79 -3.42 14.18
CA ARG A 89 0.32 -4.71 13.69
C ARG A 89 -0.98 -4.48 12.94
N THR A 90 -1.06 -4.93 11.70
CA THR A 90 -2.20 -4.67 10.82
C THR A 90 -2.63 -5.92 10.09
N ILE A 91 -3.93 -6.00 9.76
CA ILE A 91 -4.44 -6.90 8.74
C ILE A 91 -4.44 -6.11 7.42
N LEU A 92 -3.80 -6.65 6.40
CA LEU A 92 -3.83 -6.15 5.03
C LEU A 92 -4.59 -7.14 4.16
N VAL A 93 -5.69 -6.69 3.59
CA VAL A 93 -6.46 -7.45 2.60
C VAL A 93 -6.40 -6.74 1.27
N GLN A 94 -6.04 -7.46 0.19
CA GLN A 94 -6.14 -6.96 -1.17
C GLN A 94 -6.95 -7.96 -1.99
N ILE A 95 -8.08 -7.49 -2.53
CA ILE A 95 -9.03 -8.28 -3.31
C ILE A 95 -8.91 -7.82 -4.77
N PRO A 96 -8.25 -8.61 -5.64
CA PRO A 96 -8.06 -8.25 -7.04
C PRO A 96 -9.38 -8.06 -7.80
N ASP A 97 -9.38 -7.12 -8.74
CA ASP A 97 -10.53 -6.91 -9.63
C ASP A 97 -10.88 -8.18 -10.41
N GLU A 98 -9.89 -9.01 -10.76
CA GLU A 98 -10.09 -10.30 -11.41
C GLU A 98 -10.90 -11.27 -10.54
N PHE A 99 -10.67 -11.27 -9.22
CA PHE A 99 -11.46 -12.07 -8.29
C PHE A 99 -12.91 -11.57 -8.25
N LEU A 100 -13.12 -10.25 -8.17
CA LEU A 100 -14.47 -9.67 -8.19
C LEU A 100 -15.19 -9.93 -9.51
N ALA A 101 -14.49 -9.89 -10.65
CA ALA A 101 -15.03 -10.20 -11.97
C ALA A 101 -15.46 -11.67 -12.12
N SER A 102 -14.93 -12.58 -11.31
CA SER A 102 -15.39 -13.97 -11.25
C SER A 102 -16.76 -14.12 -10.59
N CYS A 103 -17.15 -13.14 -9.76
CA CYS A 103 -18.40 -13.14 -8.99
C CYS A 103 -19.47 -12.18 -9.54
N LEU A 104 -19.04 -11.11 -10.22
CA LEU A 104 -19.88 -10.00 -10.67
C LEU A 104 -19.70 -9.77 -12.17
N SER A 105 -20.80 -9.53 -12.88
CA SER A 105 -20.78 -9.31 -14.34
C SER A 105 -20.21 -7.96 -14.75
N ASP A 106 -20.26 -6.95 -13.88
CA ASP A 106 -19.72 -5.61 -14.12
C ASP A 106 -19.05 -5.06 -12.85
N ILE A 107 -17.73 -4.97 -12.88
CA ILE A 107 -16.93 -4.41 -11.81
C ILE A 107 -16.51 -2.96 -12.07
N SER A 108 -16.75 -2.44 -13.28
CA SER A 108 -16.29 -1.11 -13.69
C SER A 108 -16.93 0.04 -12.90
N ARG A 109 -18.03 -0.23 -12.22
CA ARG A 109 -18.80 0.72 -11.42
C ARG A 109 -18.72 0.48 -9.93
N LEU A 110 -17.87 -0.46 -9.48
CA LEU A 110 -17.71 -0.73 -8.06
C LEU A 110 -17.00 0.44 -7.39
N TRP A 111 -17.73 1.13 -6.54
CA TRP A 111 -17.21 2.21 -5.71
C TRP A 111 -17.84 2.12 -4.33
N PHE A 112 -17.03 1.86 -3.32
CA PHE A 112 -17.49 1.71 -1.96
C PHE A 112 -17.19 2.97 -1.15
N VAL A 113 -18.17 3.43 -0.38
CA VAL A 113 -18.04 4.57 0.53
C VAL A 113 -18.56 4.14 1.90
N ILE A 114 -17.69 4.17 2.89
CA ILE A 114 -18.01 3.88 4.28
C ILE A 114 -17.94 5.18 5.08
N ASP A 115 -19.07 5.62 5.61
CA ASP A 115 -19.10 6.73 6.57
C ASP A 115 -18.85 6.16 7.98
N TYR A 116 -17.58 6.14 8.37
CA TYR A 116 -17.15 5.61 9.67
C TYR A 116 -17.71 6.40 10.86
N ASN A 117 -18.18 7.63 10.65
CA ASN A 117 -18.75 8.50 11.68
C ASN A 117 -20.27 8.64 11.57
N SER A 118 -20.92 7.78 10.79
CA SER A 118 -22.38 7.80 10.64
C SER A 118 -23.07 7.77 11.99
N PRO A 119 -24.06 8.64 12.24
CA PRO A 119 -24.88 8.57 13.45
C PRO A 119 -25.92 7.45 13.42
N ASP A 120 -26.11 6.79 12.28
CA ASP A 120 -27.07 5.70 12.13
C ASP A 120 -26.53 4.42 12.78
N ALA A 121 -27.27 3.92 13.78
CA ALA A 121 -26.93 2.72 14.51
C ALA A 121 -26.88 1.46 13.62
N THR A 122 -27.67 1.41 12.54
CA THR A 122 -27.66 0.31 11.58
C THR A 122 -26.34 0.30 10.83
N VAL A 123 -25.90 1.45 10.30
CA VAL A 123 -24.62 1.60 9.60
C VAL A 123 -23.46 1.25 10.54
N GLN A 124 -23.50 1.69 11.79
CA GLN A 124 -22.47 1.35 12.78
C GLN A 124 -22.45 -0.17 13.07
N GLY A 125 -23.61 -0.82 13.14
CA GLY A 125 -23.71 -2.27 13.29
C GLY A 125 -23.09 -3.03 12.12
N GLU A 126 -23.32 -2.55 10.89
CA GLU A 126 -22.73 -3.13 9.68
C GLU A 126 -21.20 -2.93 9.63
N ILE A 127 -20.71 -1.75 9.99
CA ILE A 127 -19.27 -1.49 10.12
C ILE A 127 -18.64 -2.39 11.18
N GLN A 128 -19.32 -2.59 12.31
CA GLN A 128 -18.87 -3.48 13.36
C GLN A 128 -18.81 -4.94 12.86
N ARG A 129 -19.81 -5.38 12.09
CA ARG A 129 -19.80 -6.72 11.48
C ARG A 129 -18.63 -6.92 10.51
N LEU A 130 -18.30 -5.90 9.70
CA LEU A 130 -17.10 -5.94 8.82
C LEU A 130 -15.81 -6.11 9.63
N ARG A 131 -15.68 -5.43 10.79
CA ARG A 131 -14.53 -5.61 11.70
C ARG A 131 -14.43 -7.03 12.25
N GLU A 132 -15.55 -7.58 12.71
CA GLU A 132 -15.62 -8.95 13.24
C GLU A 132 -15.18 -9.97 12.19
N LEU A 133 -15.68 -9.85 10.96
CA LEU A 133 -15.29 -10.75 9.86
C LEU A 133 -13.78 -10.70 9.55
N LEU A 134 -13.16 -9.50 9.60
CA LEU A 134 -11.70 -9.38 9.42
C LEU A 134 -10.93 -10.10 10.54
N LEU A 135 -11.40 -9.99 11.78
CA LEU A 135 -10.79 -10.66 12.94
C LEU A 135 -11.01 -12.18 12.90
N ASP A 136 -12.20 -12.63 12.51
CA ASP A 136 -12.53 -14.06 12.36
C ASP A 136 -11.64 -14.69 11.27
N MET A 137 -11.50 -14.05 10.11
CA MET A 137 -10.60 -14.50 9.04
C MET A 137 -9.14 -14.58 9.51
N MET A 138 -8.69 -13.60 10.30
CA MET A 138 -7.35 -13.63 10.91
C MET A 138 -7.19 -14.84 11.82
N GLN A 139 -8.11 -15.07 12.73
CA GLN A 139 -8.07 -16.20 13.67
C GLN A 139 -8.09 -17.56 12.95
N LEU A 140 -8.92 -17.68 11.91
CA LEU A 140 -8.97 -18.88 11.06
C LEU A 140 -7.63 -19.15 10.38
N GLN A 141 -6.98 -18.10 9.86
CA GLN A 141 -5.67 -18.24 9.22
C GLN A 141 -4.56 -18.59 10.24
N GLU A 142 -4.54 -17.96 11.41
CA GLU A 142 -3.55 -18.24 12.46
C GLU A 142 -3.65 -19.69 12.98
N THR A 143 -4.86 -20.21 13.15
CA THR A 143 -5.09 -21.57 13.62
C THR A 143 -4.84 -22.63 12.55
N SER A 144 -5.05 -22.30 11.27
CA SER A 144 -4.81 -23.14 10.08
C SER A 144 -5.31 -24.60 10.24
N ARG A 145 -6.45 -24.81 10.91
CA ARG A 145 -7.03 -26.15 11.10
C ARG A 145 -7.46 -26.75 9.77
N PRO A 146 -7.43 -28.08 9.60
CA PRO A 146 -7.93 -28.70 8.37
C PRO A 146 -9.33 -28.19 8.02
N GLY A 147 -9.54 -27.74 6.78
CA GLY A 147 -10.80 -27.19 6.31
C GLY A 147 -11.08 -25.72 6.68
N TYR A 148 -10.15 -24.99 7.32
CA TYR A 148 -10.33 -23.59 7.68
C TYR A 148 -10.71 -22.70 6.48
N LEU A 149 -10.27 -23.06 5.28
CA LEU A 149 -10.59 -22.31 4.05
C LEU A 149 -12.08 -22.23 3.76
N PHE A 150 -12.87 -23.23 4.16
CA PHE A 150 -14.34 -23.16 3.99
C PHE A 150 -14.94 -22.04 4.85
N ALA A 151 -14.50 -21.94 6.12
CA ALA A 151 -14.94 -20.89 7.00
C ALA A 151 -14.38 -19.51 6.58
N PHE A 152 -13.11 -19.46 6.20
CA PHE A 152 -12.47 -18.24 5.69
C PHE A 152 -13.20 -17.67 4.46
N ASN A 153 -13.50 -18.53 3.47
CA ASN A 153 -14.22 -18.09 2.27
C ASN A 153 -15.67 -17.69 2.58
N ARG A 154 -16.35 -18.39 3.50
CA ARG A 154 -17.67 -17.95 3.98
C ARG A 154 -17.60 -16.52 4.51
N ASP A 155 -16.63 -16.21 5.38
CA ASP A 155 -16.48 -14.90 6.02
C ASP A 155 -16.07 -13.83 5.02
N LEU A 156 -15.22 -14.19 4.04
CA LEU A 156 -14.84 -13.32 2.92
C LEU A 156 -16.06 -12.97 2.06
N PHE A 157 -16.88 -13.95 1.69
CA PHE A 157 -18.08 -13.68 0.87
C PHE A 157 -19.16 -12.92 1.67
N GLU A 158 -19.30 -13.15 2.96
CA GLU A 158 -20.16 -12.33 3.82
C GLU A 158 -19.67 -10.89 3.87
N PHE A 159 -18.36 -10.67 4.02
CA PHE A 159 -17.74 -9.34 3.99
C PHE A 159 -18.03 -8.61 2.66
N LEU A 160 -17.88 -9.28 1.53
CA LEU A 160 -18.16 -8.72 0.22
C LEU A 160 -19.65 -8.44 0.00
N ASP A 161 -20.53 -9.32 0.46
CA ASP A 161 -21.98 -9.14 0.36
C ASP A 161 -22.44 -7.91 1.18
N LEU A 162 -21.92 -7.73 2.39
CA LEU A 162 -22.18 -6.54 3.21
C LEU A 162 -21.68 -5.26 2.52
N LEU A 163 -20.48 -5.27 1.97
CA LEU A 163 -19.97 -4.12 1.22
C LEU A 163 -20.87 -3.79 0.03
N TYR A 164 -21.23 -4.80 -0.75
CA TYR A 164 -22.02 -4.62 -1.96
C TYR A 164 -23.43 -4.08 -1.66
N ARG A 165 -24.10 -4.61 -0.66
CA ARG A 165 -25.48 -4.21 -0.32
C ARG A 165 -25.55 -2.83 0.35
N ASN A 166 -24.61 -2.53 1.24
CA ASN A 166 -24.78 -1.40 2.14
C ASN A 166 -23.90 -0.21 1.81
N PHE A 167 -22.73 -0.44 1.22
CA PHE A 167 -21.70 0.58 1.00
C PHE A 167 -21.39 0.87 -0.48
N LEU A 168 -22.02 0.13 -1.43
CA LEU A 168 -21.90 0.45 -2.85
C LEU A 168 -22.57 1.80 -3.13
N ARG A 169 -21.86 2.68 -3.82
CA ARG A 169 -22.35 4.00 -4.25
C ARG A 169 -22.02 4.21 -5.73
N GLU A 170 -22.68 5.18 -6.32
CA GLU A 170 -22.26 5.66 -7.63
C GLU A 170 -20.87 6.31 -7.51
N MET A 171 -20.03 6.04 -8.49
CA MET A 171 -18.72 6.65 -8.58
C MET A 171 -18.86 8.17 -8.65
N PRO A 172 -18.14 8.94 -7.82
CA PRO A 172 -18.21 10.40 -7.84
C PRO A 172 -17.94 10.94 -9.24
N GLY A 173 -18.78 11.85 -9.75
CA GLY A 173 -18.67 12.38 -11.11
C GLY A 173 -17.35 13.16 -11.37
N ASN A 174 -16.65 13.57 -10.31
CA ASN A 174 -15.32 14.19 -10.37
C ASN A 174 -14.20 13.13 -10.37
N TYR A 175 -14.48 11.86 -10.07
CA TYR A 175 -13.54 10.76 -10.22
C TYR A 175 -13.70 10.16 -11.61
N GLN A 176 -12.67 10.30 -12.42
CA GLN A 176 -12.60 9.60 -13.70
C GLN A 176 -11.55 8.51 -13.58
N PRO A 177 -11.92 7.24 -13.80
CA PRO A 177 -10.95 6.16 -13.92
C PRO A 177 -9.88 6.57 -14.93
N LYS A 178 -8.62 6.43 -14.54
CA LYS A 178 -7.52 6.78 -15.45
C LYS A 178 -7.63 5.94 -16.71
N SER A 179 -7.52 6.58 -17.87
CA SER A 179 -7.55 5.83 -19.12
C SER A 179 -6.41 4.81 -19.17
N SER A 180 -6.62 3.70 -19.86
CA SER A 180 -5.59 2.66 -20.05
C SER A 180 -4.25 3.22 -20.54
N ARG A 181 -4.31 4.29 -21.36
CA ARG A 181 -3.12 5.00 -21.85
C ARG A 181 -2.37 5.74 -20.73
N ILE A 182 -3.07 6.36 -19.79
CA ILE A 182 -2.45 7.01 -18.62
C ILE A 182 -1.81 5.95 -17.73
N LEU A 183 -2.54 4.89 -17.43
CA LEU A 183 -2.06 3.80 -16.59
C LEU A 183 -0.83 3.13 -17.19
N SER A 184 -0.86 2.76 -18.47
CA SER A 184 0.29 2.11 -19.11
C SER A 184 1.54 3.01 -19.16
N ARG A 185 1.39 4.33 -19.28
CA ARG A 185 2.52 5.26 -19.19
C ARG A 185 3.07 5.38 -17.77
N LEU A 186 2.19 5.41 -16.76
CA LEU A 186 2.61 5.40 -15.37
C LEU A 186 3.35 4.12 -15.03
N ASP A 187 2.81 2.97 -15.42
CA ASP A 187 3.44 1.66 -15.21
C ASP A 187 4.84 1.61 -15.81
N ALA A 188 4.99 2.04 -17.07
CA ALA A 188 6.30 2.07 -17.71
C ALA A 188 7.31 2.95 -16.95
N VAL A 189 6.88 4.12 -16.45
CA VAL A 189 7.75 5.02 -15.67
C VAL A 189 8.07 4.43 -14.31
N LEU A 190 7.11 3.82 -13.63
CA LEU A 190 7.32 3.19 -12.34
C LEU A 190 8.25 1.99 -12.49
N ASP A 191 8.03 1.13 -13.49
CA ASP A 191 8.89 -0.01 -13.79
C ASP A 191 10.33 0.43 -14.07
N TYR A 192 10.52 1.44 -14.93
CA TYR A 192 11.82 2.00 -15.20
C TYR A 192 12.49 2.52 -13.93
N THR A 193 11.75 3.27 -13.11
CA THR A 193 12.23 3.83 -11.85
C THR A 193 12.67 2.71 -10.90
N HIS A 194 11.87 1.66 -10.75
CA HIS A 194 12.14 0.55 -9.83
C HIS A 194 13.31 -0.34 -10.29
N GLN A 195 13.50 -0.48 -11.59
CA GLN A 195 14.63 -1.25 -12.13
C GLN A 195 15.95 -0.49 -12.04
N ASN A 196 15.90 0.85 -12.07
CA ASN A 196 17.08 1.69 -12.20
C ASN A 196 17.32 2.63 -11.00
N TYR A 197 16.53 2.57 -9.94
CA TYR A 197 16.57 3.53 -8.82
C TYR A 197 17.93 3.64 -8.12
N SER A 198 18.72 2.56 -8.12
CA SER A 198 20.06 2.54 -7.53
C SER A 198 21.12 3.29 -8.39
N SER A 199 20.78 3.58 -9.63
CA SER A 199 21.64 4.31 -10.57
C SER A 199 21.28 5.80 -10.62
N GLN A 200 22.13 6.58 -11.29
CA GLN A 200 21.84 8.00 -11.57
C GLN A 200 20.87 8.10 -12.74
N ILE A 201 19.57 8.12 -12.44
CA ILE A 201 18.51 8.34 -13.43
C ILE A 201 18.01 9.79 -13.39
N THR A 202 17.69 10.35 -14.54
CA THR A 202 17.31 11.75 -14.68
C THR A 202 15.80 11.89 -14.99
N LEU A 203 15.30 13.10 -14.77
CA LEU A 203 13.93 13.47 -15.18
C LEU A 203 13.72 13.25 -16.68
N ARG A 204 14.76 13.51 -17.50
CA ARG A 204 14.70 13.34 -18.96
C ARG A 204 14.54 11.87 -19.34
N ASP A 205 15.22 10.96 -18.64
CA ASP A 205 15.11 9.52 -18.87
C ASP A 205 13.68 9.05 -18.57
N ALA A 206 13.13 9.43 -17.41
CA ALA A 206 11.77 9.07 -17.03
C ALA A 206 10.71 9.66 -17.98
N ALA A 207 10.90 10.91 -18.43
CA ALA A 207 10.03 11.55 -19.40
C ALA A 207 10.09 10.84 -20.77
N GLY A 208 11.29 10.40 -21.17
CA GLY A 208 11.49 9.60 -22.39
C GLY A 208 10.72 8.28 -22.37
N VAL A 209 10.73 7.57 -21.23
CA VAL A 209 9.96 6.33 -21.02
C VAL A 209 8.45 6.57 -21.20
N ALA A 210 7.94 7.70 -20.68
CA ALA A 210 6.54 8.08 -20.87
C ALA A 210 6.21 8.57 -22.29
N ALA A 211 7.19 8.74 -23.18
CA ALA A 211 7.09 9.42 -24.47
C ALA A 211 6.49 10.85 -24.31
N LEU A 212 7.02 11.61 -23.33
CA LEU A 212 6.60 12.97 -23.01
C LEU A 212 7.79 13.93 -22.96
N GLN A 213 7.53 15.23 -23.21
CA GLN A 213 8.53 16.27 -22.93
C GLN A 213 8.68 16.44 -21.40
N PRO A 214 9.89 16.78 -20.88
CA PRO A 214 10.14 16.85 -19.43
C PRO A 214 9.17 17.77 -18.66
N GLU A 215 8.83 18.93 -19.21
CA GLU A 215 7.92 19.89 -18.56
C GLU A 215 6.50 19.34 -18.46
N TYR A 216 6.03 18.69 -19.53
CA TYR A 216 4.73 18.02 -19.53
C TYR A 216 4.72 16.81 -18.61
N PHE A 217 5.82 16.03 -18.59
CA PHE A 217 5.98 14.88 -17.71
C PHE A 217 5.89 15.27 -16.23
N CYS A 218 6.52 16.35 -15.79
CA CYS A 218 6.42 16.83 -14.40
C CYS A 218 4.96 17.04 -13.97
N ARG A 219 4.18 17.71 -14.82
CA ARG A 219 2.75 17.95 -14.57
C ARG A 219 1.97 16.64 -14.61
N PHE A 220 2.14 15.83 -15.67
CA PHE A 220 1.50 14.53 -15.84
C PHE A 220 1.72 13.63 -14.62
N PHE A 221 2.97 13.48 -14.17
CA PHE A 221 3.29 12.61 -13.03
C PHE A 221 2.66 13.14 -11.73
N ARG A 222 2.75 14.44 -11.47
CA ARG A 222 2.18 15.06 -10.27
C ARG A 222 0.65 14.96 -10.23
N GLU A 223 -0.04 15.22 -11.35
CA GLU A 223 -1.50 15.09 -11.45
C GLU A 223 -1.99 13.66 -11.24
N ASN A 224 -1.19 12.67 -11.60
CA ASN A 224 -1.59 11.28 -11.53
C ASN A 224 -1.11 10.55 -10.28
N MET A 225 0.02 10.95 -9.69
CA MET A 225 0.64 10.29 -8.52
C MET A 225 0.59 11.12 -7.23
N GLY A 226 0.05 12.35 -7.28
CA GLY A 226 -0.03 13.26 -6.14
C GLY A 226 1.33 13.80 -5.66
N THR A 227 2.43 13.41 -6.29
CA THR A 227 3.80 13.78 -5.92
C THR A 227 4.66 14.02 -7.16
N THR A 228 5.80 14.71 -7.02
CA THR A 228 6.75 14.83 -8.13
C THR A 228 7.52 13.53 -8.34
N TRP A 229 7.96 13.25 -9.58
CA TRP A 229 8.74 12.05 -9.86
C TRP A 229 10.04 11.97 -9.05
N LEU A 230 10.72 13.09 -8.83
CA LEU A 230 11.93 13.13 -8.01
C LEU A 230 11.67 12.82 -6.54
N GLN A 231 10.56 13.32 -5.97
CA GLN A 231 10.13 12.95 -4.62
C GLN A 231 9.81 11.45 -4.55
N TYR A 232 9.07 10.93 -5.53
CA TYR A 232 8.77 9.52 -5.65
C TYR A 232 10.03 8.64 -5.69
N LEU A 233 11.01 9.00 -6.56
CA LEU A 233 12.29 8.29 -6.64
C LEU A 233 13.03 8.28 -5.30
N ASN A 234 13.10 9.43 -4.62
CA ASN A 234 13.74 9.54 -3.32
C ASN A 234 13.01 8.74 -2.23
N ASP A 235 11.68 8.79 -2.22
CA ASP A 235 10.87 8.00 -1.30
C ASP A 235 11.05 6.49 -1.56
N TYR A 236 11.10 6.07 -2.82
CA TYR A 236 11.37 4.69 -3.17
C TYR A 236 12.77 4.24 -2.69
N ARG A 237 13.80 5.04 -2.94
CA ARG A 237 15.17 4.80 -2.44
C ARG A 237 15.21 4.67 -0.92
N LEU A 238 14.56 5.59 -0.21
CA LEU A 238 14.49 5.57 1.26
C LEU A 238 13.76 4.35 1.79
N SER A 239 12.66 3.96 1.19
CA SER A 239 11.89 2.77 1.58
C SER A 239 12.74 1.50 1.44
N ARG A 240 13.48 1.37 0.34
CA ARG A 240 14.39 0.23 0.10
C ARG A 240 15.57 0.24 1.07
N LEU A 241 16.19 1.40 1.27
CA LEU A 241 17.29 1.59 2.20
C LEU A 241 16.86 1.29 3.64
N TYR A 242 15.72 1.79 4.08
CA TYR A 242 15.21 1.57 5.43
C TYR A 242 15.04 0.08 5.73
N ARG A 243 14.49 -0.68 4.80
CA ARG A 243 14.36 -2.13 4.95
C ARG A 243 15.72 -2.81 5.12
N ASP A 244 16.69 -2.51 4.24
CA ASP A 244 18.03 -3.09 4.33
C ASP A 244 18.77 -2.63 5.61
N LEU A 245 18.51 -1.41 6.07
CA LEU A 245 19.02 -0.87 7.34
C LEU A 245 18.63 -1.73 8.55
N LEU A 246 17.41 -2.28 8.54
CA LEU A 246 16.88 -3.09 9.65
C LEU A 246 17.40 -4.54 9.64
N VAL A 247 17.68 -5.10 8.45
CA VAL A 247 17.95 -6.53 8.27
C VAL A 247 19.41 -6.86 7.95
N THR A 248 20.26 -5.84 7.72
CA THR A 248 21.69 -6.03 7.36
C THR A 248 22.62 -5.27 8.31
N ASP A 249 23.90 -5.66 8.29
CA ASP A 249 24.98 -4.98 9.03
C ASP A 249 25.75 -3.97 8.17
N LEU A 250 25.31 -3.69 6.96
CA LEU A 250 25.96 -2.73 6.06
C LEU A 250 26.07 -1.36 6.74
N SER A 251 27.19 -0.67 6.52
CA SER A 251 27.35 0.71 6.98
C SER A 251 26.35 1.63 6.31
N ILE A 252 26.09 2.80 6.90
CA ILE A 252 25.15 3.78 6.30
C ILE A 252 25.63 4.19 4.92
N ARG A 253 26.93 4.38 4.75
CA ARG A 253 27.53 4.73 3.45
C ARG A 253 27.32 3.66 2.39
N GLU A 254 27.53 2.38 2.73
CA GLU A 254 27.26 1.27 1.80
C GLU A 254 25.77 1.20 1.43
N LEU A 255 24.85 1.49 2.36
CA LEU A 255 23.42 1.56 2.07
C LEU A 255 23.10 2.74 1.16
N GLU A 256 23.70 3.92 1.37
CA GLU A 256 23.52 5.08 0.48
C GLU A 256 23.96 4.76 -0.95
N GLU A 257 25.15 4.23 -1.12
CA GLU A 257 25.71 3.84 -2.42
C GLU A 257 24.83 2.77 -3.10
N ARG A 258 24.43 1.73 -2.36
CA ARG A 258 23.59 0.63 -2.85
C ARG A 258 22.22 1.11 -3.32
N HIS A 259 21.66 2.13 -2.67
CA HIS A 259 20.32 2.65 -2.98
C HIS A 259 20.32 3.95 -3.77
N GLY A 260 21.48 4.33 -4.36
CA GLY A 260 21.59 5.41 -5.33
C GLY A 260 21.58 6.81 -4.74
N PHE A 261 21.90 6.97 -3.44
CA PHE A 261 22.14 8.27 -2.83
C PHE A 261 23.60 8.70 -3.06
N SER A 262 23.79 9.72 -3.88
CA SER A 262 25.12 10.32 -4.14
C SER A 262 25.41 11.56 -3.30
N ASN A 263 24.43 12.07 -2.55
CA ASN A 263 24.54 13.25 -1.73
C ASN A 263 24.12 12.91 -0.29
N ASP A 264 25.13 12.69 0.57
CA ASP A 264 24.98 12.36 1.99
C ASP A 264 24.10 13.37 2.75
N LYS A 265 24.31 14.69 2.53
CA LYS A 265 23.52 15.72 3.20
C LYS A 265 22.04 15.64 2.82
N LEU A 266 21.74 15.40 1.55
CA LEU A 266 20.36 15.23 1.08
C LEU A 266 19.76 13.97 1.69
N PHE A 267 20.48 12.84 1.68
CA PHE A 267 20.02 11.59 2.28
C PHE A 267 19.67 11.79 3.76
N HIS A 268 20.57 12.32 4.57
CA HIS A 268 20.32 12.52 5.99
C HIS A 268 19.16 13.47 6.27
N LYS A 269 18.97 14.52 5.44
CA LYS A 269 17.80 15.38 5.51
C LYS A 269 16.52 14.60 5.24
N LEU A 270 16.44 13.93 4.10
CA LEU A 270 15.26 13.16 3.69
C LEU A 270 14.92 12.06 4.69
N PHE A 271 15.94 11.37 5.23
CA PHE A 271 15.75 10.34 6.24
C PHE A 271 15.14 10.93 7.52
N ARG A 272 15.68 12.06 8.02
CA ARG A 272 15.15 12.72 9.22
C ARG A 272 13.73 13.27 9.01
N ASP A 273 13.47 13.87 7.84
CA ASP A 273 12.14 14.40 7.51
C ASP A 273 11.10 13.28 7.47
N ARG A 274 11.50 12.07 7.02
CA ARG A 274 10.59 10.92 6.88
C ARG A 274 10.41 10.14 8.17
N PHE A 275 11.50 9.86 8.91
CA PHE A 275 11.50 8.96 10.06
C PHE A 275 11.64 9.65 11.41
N HIS A 276 11.85 10.98 11.44
CA HIS A 276 12.06 11.81 12.64
C HIS A 276 13.18 11.31 13.56
N THR A 277 14.14 10.59 12.98
CA THR A 277 15.30 10.01 13.67
C THR A 277 16.51 9.91 12.73
N THR A 278 17.66 9.49 13.25
CA THR A 278 18.83 9.22 12.42
C THR A 278 18.88 7.74 12.00
N PRO A 279 19.57 7.39 10.89
CA PRO A 279 19.71 5.99 10.47
C PRO A 279 20.29 5.08 11.56
N LEU A 280 21.31 5.54 12.29
CA LEU A 280 21.93 4.77 13.37
C LEU A 280 20.98 4.53 14.54
N GLN A 281 20.20 5.55 14.93
CA GLN A 281 19.19 5.41 15.97
C GLN A 281 18.06 4.47 15.56
N ALA A 282 17.58 4.55 14.30
CA ALA A 282 16.59 3.65 13.77
C ALA A 282 17.05 2.19 13.82
N ARG A 283 18.28 1.90 13.36
CA ARG A 283 18.90 0.56 13.45
C ARG A 283 18.99 0.06 14.89
N LYS A 284 19.47 0.93 15.82
CA LYS A 284 19.61 0.55 17.22
C LYS A 284 18.27 0.19 17.85
N LYS A 285 17.21 0.98 17.57
CA LYS A 285 15.86 0.72 18.07
C LYS A 285 15.31 -0.62 17.56
N ALA A 286 15.48 -0.91 16.27
CA ALA A 286 14.99 -2.16 15.67
C ALA A 286 15.67 -3.43 16.21
N ARG A 287 16.95 -3.31 16.67
CA ARG A 287 17.68 -4.44 17.25
C ARG A 287 17.38 -4.69 18.74
N GLN A 288 16.63 -3.80 19.36
CA GLN A 288 16.23 -3.92 20.78
C GLN A 288 14.81 -4.50 20.93
N LEU A 289 14.09 -4.66 19.81
CA LEU A 289 12.78 -5.31 19.71
C LEU A 289 12.92 -6.78 19.29
#